data_d94c239b56853c433b9ef4933b6fae2d
#
_entry.id   d94c239b56853c433b9ef4933b6fae2d
#
_cell.length_a   1.000
_cell.length_b   1.000
_cell.length_c   1.000
_cell.angle_alpha   90.00
_cell.angle_beta   90.00
_cell.angle_gamma   90.00
#
_symmetry.space_group_name_H-M   'P 1'
#
loop_
_entity.id
_entity.type
_entity.pdbx_description
1 polymer ?
#
loop_
_entity_poly.entity_id
_entity_poly.type
_entity_poly.pdbx_seq_one_letter_code
_entity_poly.pdbx_strand_id
1 'polypeptide(L)'
;MAWLPLVRQALQRPGLAVLLLALPWAAQALPSYREVRAEYRPSHTLILAADGQEVHSLRTNAQVRQGQWVALSEVSAALRLALLASEDQRFYQHSGVDWQAVSAAAWGNLWHQKTRGASTITMQLAGLLDEDWRNAAGRRSLGQKLGQAVAATRLERSWRKDDILEAYLNLVPF
;
A
#
# COMPACT_ATOMS: atom_id res chain seq x y z
N MET A 1 0.32 -35.16 31.22
CA MET A 1 0.08 -33.79 31.74
C MET A 1 1.40 -32.98 31.90
N ALA A 2 2.35 -33.04 30.95
CA ALA A 2 3.70 -32.45 31.09
C ALA A 2 4.00 -31.28 30.16
N TRP A 3 3.00 -30.72 29.45
CA TRP A 3 3.21 -29.70 28.44
C TRP A 3 2.85 -28.25 28.87
N LEU A 4 2.13 -28.09 29.98
CA LEU A 4 1.71 -26.77 30.50
C LEU A 4 2.86 -25.83 30.92
N PRO A 5 3.98 -26.30 31.51
CA PRO A 5 5.05 -25.38 31.93
C PRO A 5 5.85 -24.82 30.78
N LEU A 6 5.99 -25.54 29.66
CA LEU A 6 6.75 -25.08 28.48
C LEU A 6 6.02 -23.96 27.74
N VAL A 7 4.69 -24.01 27.65
CA VAL A 7 3.88 -22.95 27.03
C VAL A 7 3.92 -21.68 27.89
N ARG A 8 3.92 -21.79 29.22
CA ARG A 8 4.02 -20.64 30.11
C ARG A 8 5.38 -19.92 30.05
N GLN A 9 6.49 -20.67 29.88
CA GLN A 9 7.82 -20.07 29.72
C GLN A 9 8.02 -19.41 28.34
N ALA A 10 7.37 -19.91 27.29
CA ALA A 10 7.42 -19.30 25.96
C ALA A 10 6.72 -17.94 25.92
N LEU A 11 5.61 -17.77 26.67
CA LEU A 11 4.85 -16.52 26.75
C LEU A 11 5.53 -15.42 27.58
N GLN A 12 6.55 -15.75 28.37
CA GLN A 12 7.33 -14.78 29.16
C GLN A 12 8.50 -14.15 28.39
N ARG A 13 8.76 -14.58 27.15
CA ARG A 13 9.79 -13.97 26.30
C ARG A 13 9.13 -12.90 25.40
N PRO A 14 9.41 -11.60 25.61
CA PRO A 14 8.74 -10.51 24.87
C PRO A 14 8.93 -10.63 23.35
N GLY A 15 9.99 -11.25 22.90
CA GLY A 15 10.23 -11.48 21.46
C GLY A 15 9.29 -12.52 20.81
N LEU A 16 8.83 -13.53 21.56
CA LEU A 16 7.90 -14.55 21.05
C LEU A 16 6.46 -14.02 21.00
N ALA A 17 6.08 -13.15 21.96
CA ALA A 17 4.75 -12.53 21.97
C ALA A 17 4.54 -11.61 20.76
N VAL A 18 5.58 -10.89 20.32
CA VAL A 18 5.52 -10.06 19.10
C VAL A 18 5.38 -10.92 17.84
N LEU A 19 6.02 -12.09 17.80
CA LEU A 19 5.90 -13.02 16.68
C LEU A 19 4.51 -13.65 16.57
N LEU A 20 3.88 -13.98 17.71
CA LEU A 20 2.53 -14.58 17.78
C LEU A 20 1.42 -13.57 17.45
N LEU A 21 1.61 -12.29 17.75
CA LEU A 21 0.66 -11.23 17.37
C LEU A 21 0.72 -10.85 15.88
N ALA A 22 1.79 -11.20 15.18
CA ALA A 22 1.92 -10.97 13.74
C ALA A 22 1.31 -12.12 12.89
N LEU A 23 1.02 -13.28 13.48
CA LEU A 23 0.53 -14.47 12.77
C LEU A 23 -0.86 -14.32 12.10
N PRO A 24 -1.88 -13.68 12.68
CA PRO A 24 -3.18 -13.55 12.02
C PRO A 24 -3.14 -12.61 10.80
N TRP A 25 -2.23 -11.65 10.76
CA TRP A 25 -2.05 -10.71 9.64
C TRP A 25 -1.26 -11.34 8.49
N ALA A 26 -0.66 -12.49 8.75
CA ALA A 26 0.14 -13.23 7.80
C ALA A 26 -0.69 -14.08 6.83
N ALA A 27 -1.97 -14.29 7.08
CA ALA A 27 -2.79 -15.30 6.40
C ALA A 27 -3.66 -14.75 5.24
N GLN A 28 -3.85 -13.44 5.13
CA GLN A 28 -4.60 -12.89 4.00
C GLN A 28 -3.75 -12.93 2.73
N ALA A 29 -4.23 -13.65 1.73
CA ALA A 29 -3.64 -13.65 0.40
C ALA A 29 -3.88 -12.27 -0.23
N LEU A 30 -2.80 -11.55 -0.54
CA LEU A 30 -2.92 -10.32 -1.32
C LEU A 30 -3.36 -10.68 -2.74
N PRO A 31 -4.27 -9.91 -3.35
CA PRO A 31 -4.69 -10.15 -4.72
C PRO A 31 -3.49 -9.99 -5.67
N SER A 32 -3.52 -10.68 -6.79
CA SER A 32 -2.54 -10.47 -7.84
C SER A 32 -2.79 -9.14 -8.57
N TYR A 33 -1.76 -8.58 -9.21
CA TYR A 33 -1.92 -7.38 -10.04
C TYR A 33 -3.02 -7.53 -11.09
N ARG A 34 -3.13 -8.71 -11.70
CA ARG A 34 -4.15 -9.00 -12.73
C ARG A 34 -5.57 -8.97 -12.15
N GLU A 35 -5.78 -9.51 -10.96
CA GLU A 35 -7.06 -9.47 -10.27
C GLU A 35 -7.45 -8.04 -9.93
N VAL A 36 -6.53 -7.26 -9.33
CA VAL A 36 -6.77 -5.85 -9.00
C VAL A 36 -7.17 -5.04 -10.24
N ARG A 37 -6.45 -5.25 -11.35
CA ARG A 37 -6.76 -4.56 -12.61
C ARG A 37 -8.10 -5.01 -13.20
N ALA A 38 -8.44 -6.28 -13.12
CA ALA A 38 -9.70 -6.83 -13.64
C ALA A 38 -10.91 -6.37 -12.82
N GLU A 39 -10.74 -6.22 -11.51
CA GLU A 39 -11.78 -5.77 -10.58
C GLU A 39 -11.95 -4.26 -10.54
N TYR A 40 -10.98 -3.51 -11.10
CA TYR A 40 -11.04 -2.05 -11.11
C TYR A 40 -12.31 -1.55 -11.81
N ARG A 41 -12.96 -0.59 -11.18
CA ARG A 41 -14.16 0.06 -11.74
C ARG A 41 -13.98 1.58 -11.67
N PRO A 42 -13.98 2.26 -12.81
CA PRO A 42 -13.97 3.72 -12.84
C PRO A 42 -15.24 4.27 -12.19
N SER A 43 -15.11 5.42 -11.53
CA SER A 43 -16.25 6.13 -10.93
C SER A 43 -17.06 6.94 -11.93
N HIS A 44 -16.69 6.89 -13.20
CA HIS A 44 -17.36 7.59 -14.30
C HIS A 44 -17.67 6.62 -15.43
N THR A 45 -18.87 6.73 -15.99
CA THR A 45 -19.25 6.07 -17.24
C THR A 45 -19.16 7.10 -18.37
N LEU A 46 -18.41 6.77 -19.40
CA LEU A 46 -18.29 7.58 -20.60
C LEU A 46 -19.42 7.24 -21.57
N ILE A 47 -20.13 8.24 -22.05
CA ILE A 47 -21.09 8.12 -23.15
C ILE A 47 -20.38 8.57 -24.40
N LEU A 48 -20.21 7.64 -25.35
CA LEU A 48 -19.54 7.89 -26.61
C LEU A 48 -20.54 8.04 -27.74
N ALA A 49 -20.25 8.92 -28.69
CA ALA A 49 -20.94 8.99 -29.97
C ALA A 49 -20.59 7.78 -30.86
N ALA A 50 -21.28 7.62 -31.99
CA ALA A 50 -21.04 6.52 -32.92
C ALA A 50 -19.62 6.53 -33.54
N ASP A 51 -18.97 7.68 -33.58
CA ASP A 51 -17.59 7.88 -34.03
C ASP A 51 -16.52 7.68 -32.95
N GLY A 52 -16.96 7.32 -31.71
CA GLY A 52 -16.08 7.11 -30.56
C GLY A 52 -15.71 8.38 -29.80
N GLN A 53 -16.20 9.55 -30.19
CA GLN A 53 -15.96 10.79 -29.43
C GLN A 53 -16.73 10.78 -28.10
N GLU A 54 -16.12 11.31 -27.05
CA GLU A 54 -16.77 11.47 -25.75
C GLU A 54 -17.83 12.59 -25.84
N VAL A 55 -19.09 12.20 -25.67
CA VAL A 55 -20.23 13.13 -25.64
C VAL A 55 -20.47 13.63 -24.22
N HIS A 56 -20.39 12.73 -23.26
CA HIS A 56 -20.65 13.06 -21.87
C HIS A 56 -19.99 12.06 -20.92
N SER A 57 -19.64 12.54 -19.72
CA SER A 57 -19.15 11.72 -18.63
C SER A 57 -20.11 11.75 -17.46
N LEU A 58 -20.67 10.60 -17.12
CA LEU A 58 -21.61 10.47 -16.01
C LEU A 58 -20.91 9.87 -14.80
N ARG A 59 -20.91 10.59 -13.68
CA ARG A 59 -20.35 10.10 -12.43
C ARG A 59 -21.30 9.08 -11.79
N THR A 60 -20.83 7.83 -11.68
CA THR A 60 -21.60 6.70 -11.13
C THR A 60 -21.33 6.46 -9.64
N ASN A 61 -20.19 6.92 -9.12
CA ASN A 61 -19.84 6.82 -7.71
C ASN A 61 -19.46 8.21 -7.16
N ALA A 62 -20.25 8.71 -6.21
CA ALA A 62 -20.05 10.04 -5.62
C ALA A 62 -18.92 10.09 -4.57
N GLN A 63 -18.56 8.94 -3.96
CA GLN A 63 -17.58 8.84 -2.88
C GLN A 63 -16.15 8.80 -3.38
N VAL A 64 -15.93 8.34 -4.62
CA VAL A 64 -14.59 8.12 -5.18
C VAL A 64 -14.42 8.89 -6.48
N ARG A 65 -13.22 9.37 -6.76
CA ARG A 65 -12.84 9.95 -8.05
C ARG A 65 -11.78 9.08 -8.69
N GLN A 66 -12.22 8.13 -9.51
CA GLN A 66 -11.35 7.22 -10.25
C GLN A 66 -11.71 7.31 -11.73
N GLY A 67 -10.73 7.69 -12.56
CA GLY A 67 -10.84 7.71 -14.01
C GLY A 67 -10.78 6.30 -14.60
N GLN A 68 -10.55 6.21 -15.91
CA GLN A 68 -10.20 4.95 -16.55
C GLN A 68 -8.82 4.50 -16.08
N TRP A 69 -8.58 3.18 -16.06
CA TRP A 69 -7.25 2.66 -15.74
C TRP A 69 -6.23 3.13 -16.78
N VAL A 70 -5.15 3.74 -16.32
CA VAL A 70 -4.07 4.25 -17.16
C VAL A 70 -2.86 3.35 -17.02
N ALA A 71 -2.34 2.84 -18.13
CA ALA A 71 -1.11 2.05 -18.12
C ALA A 71 0.10 2.94 -17.76
N LEU A 72 1.09 2.37 -17.07
CA LEU A 72 2.28 3.12 -16.63
C LEU A 72 3.02 3.77 -17.81
N SER A 73 3.01 3.14 -18.98
CA SER A 73 3.59 3.67 -20.21
C SER A 73 2.92 4.95 -20.72
N GLU A 74 1.64 5.15 -20.38
CA GLU A 74 0.84 6.32 -20.77
C GLU A 74 0.99 7.47 -19.77
N VAL A 75 1.50 7.18 -18.57
CA VAL A 75 1.76 8.22 -17.56
C VAL A 75 3.02 9.00 -17.91
N SER A 76 2.93 10.33 -17.91
CA SER A 76 4.08 11.17 -18.23
C SER A 76 5.29 10.89 -17.34
N ALA A 77 6.49 10.94 -17.89
CA ALA A 77 7.73 10.75 -17.13
C ALA A 77 7.87 11.79 -16.00
N ALA A 78 7.43 13.02 -16.25
CA ALA A 78 7.46 14.09 -15.25
C ALA A 78 6.59 13.77 -14.03
N LEU A 79 5.36 13.24 -14.23
CA LEU A 79 4.48 12.85 -13.14
C LEU A 79 5.08 11.69 -12.34
N ARG A 80 5.61 10.67 -13.01
CA ARG A 80 6.28 9.55 -12.35
C ARG A 80 7.45 10.01 -11.47
N LEU A 81 8.31 10.86 -12.02
CA LEU A 81 9.46 11.42 -11.30
C LEU A 81 9.02 12.28 -10.10
N ALA A 82 8.02 13.15 -10.29
CA ALA A 82 7.50 13.99 -9.22
C ALA A 82 6.90 13.16 -8.08
N LEU A 83 6.13 12.12 -8.42
CA LEU A 83 5.56 11.20 -7.43
C LEU A 83 6.67 10.49 -6.65
N LEU A 84 7.64 9.89 -7.35
CA LEU A 84 8.76 9.19 -6.69
C LEU A 84 9.57 10.14 -5.82
N ALA A 85 9.84 11.35 -6.27
CA ALA A 85 10.58 12.35 -5.50
C ALA A 85 9.83 12.81 -4.24
N SER A 86 8.49 12.85 -4.28
CA SER A 86 7.68 13.28 -3.15
C SER A 86 7.40 12.17 -2.15
N GLU A 87 7.04 10.97 -2.63
CA GLU A 87 6.52 9.88 -1.82
C GLU A 87 7.59 8.85 -1.45
N ASP A 88 8.47 8.49 -2.41
CA ASP A 88 9.38 7.37 -2.23
C ASP A 88 10.60 7.46 -3.18
N GLN A 89 11.57 8.30 -2.82
CA GLN A 89 12.74 8.58 -3.68
C GLN A 89 13.56 7.33 -4.03
N ARG A 90 13.52 6.30 -3.19
CA ARG A 90 14.27 5.06 -3.37
C ARG A 90 13.38 3.87 -3.71
N PHE A 91 12.21 4.13 -4.28
CA PHE A 91 11.22 3.10 -4.63
C PHE A 91 11.82 1.88 -5.32
N TYR A 92 12.69 2.08 -6.32
CA TYR A 92 13.32 0.99 -7.07
C TYR A 92 14.49 0.30 -6.34
N GLN A 93 14.89 0.79 -5.15
CA GLN A 93 16.08 0.32 -4.43
C GLN A 93 15.77 -0.53 -3.20
N HIS A 94 14.52 -0.53 -2.74
CA HIS A 94 14.08 -1.31 -1.57
C HIS A 94 13.03 -2.37 -1.94
N SER A 95 12.74 -3.29 -1.03
CA SER A 95 11.77 -4.38 -1.20
C SER A 95 10.55 -4.20 -0.27
N GLY A 96 9.75 -3.18 -0.53
CA GLY A 96 8.51 -2.87 0.19
C GLY A 96 8.68 -1.89 1.34
N VAL A 97 9.77 -1.97 2.09
CA VAL A 97 10.10 -1.07 3.21
C VAL A 97 11.46 -0.43 2.97
N ASP A 98 11.52 0.88 3.06
CA ASP A 98 12.77 1.62 3.01
C ASP A 98 13.39 1.72 4.41
N TRP A 99 14.20 0.74 4.80
CA TRP A 99 14.84 0.68 6.11
C TRP A 99 15.79 1.84 6.39
N GLN A 100 16.38 2.43 5.37
CA GLN A 100 17.23 3.62 5.55
C GLN A 100 16.36 4.83 5.89
N ALA A 101 15.20 5.02 5.22
CA ALA A 101 14.27 6.09 5.58
C ALA A 101 13.68 5.87 6.97
N VAL A 102 13.35 4.62 7.34
CA VAL A 102 12.87 4.27 8.68
C VAL A 102 13.89 4.62 9.75
N SER A 103 15.17 4.24 9.56
CA SER A 103 16.23 4.55 10.51
C SER A 103 16.52 6.05 10.60
N ALA A 104 16.54 6.75 9.46
CA ALA A 104 16.69 8.20 9.44
C ALA A 104 15.54 8.93 10.14
N ALA A 105 14.29 8.46 9.93
CA ALA A 105 13.12 9.02 10.61
C ALA A 105 13.15 8.75 12.12
N ALA A 106 13.57 7.56 12.56
CA ALA A 106 13.74 7.23 13.97
C ALA A 106 14.81 8.13 14.62
N TRP A 107 15.93 8.33 13.93
CA TRP A 107 16.99 9.22 14.40
C TRP A 107 16.54 10.68 14.46
N GLY A 108 15.86 11.18 13.42
CA GLY A 108 15.34 12.54 13.37
C GLY A 108 14.28 12.84 14.44
N ASN A 109 13.44 11.85 14.79
CA ASN A 109 12.46 12.00 15.87
C ASN A 109 13.11 12.15 17.25
N LEU A 110 14.29 11.56 17.47
CA LEU A 110 15.08 11.78 18.70
C LEU A 110 15.56 13.23 18.84
N TRP A 111 15.74 13.94 17.73
CA TRP A 111 16.24 15.30 17.68
C TRP A 111 15.16 16.35 17.34
N HIS A 112 13.86 16.00 17.49
CA HIS A 112 12.71 16.89 17.24
C HIS A 112 12.66 17.48 15.82
N GLN A 113 13.31 16.85 14.84
CA GLN A 113 13.25 17.30 13.46
C GLN A 113 12.02 16.67 12.77
N LYS A 114 11.28 17.49 12.00
CA LYS A 114 10.22 16.98 11.12
C LYS A 114 10.86 16.13 10.03
N THR A 115 10.83 14.81 10.21
CA THR A 115 11.30 13.86 9.20
C THR A 115 10.20 13.62 8.17
N ARG A 116 10.59 13.47 6.90
CA ARG A 116 9.70 12.96 5.83
C ARG A 116 9.17 11.60 6.22
N GLY A 117 7.96 11.27 5.78
CA GLY A 117 7.31 10.01 6.12
C GLY A 117 8.14 8.79 5.71
N ALA A 118 8.25 7.83 6.61
CA ALA A 118 8.91 6.55 6.34
C ALA A 118 7.98 5.52 5.63
N SER A 119 6.83 5.97 5.12
CA SER A 119 5.87 5.12 4.39
C SER A 119 6.26 5.09 2.92
N THR A 120 6.47 3.91 2.37
CA THR A 120 6.76 3.70 0.95
C THR A 120 5.49 3.67 0.11
N ILE A 121 5.60 3.84 -1.20
CA ILE A 121 4.51 3.65 -2.16
C ILE A 121 3.89 2.25 -1.99
N THR A 122 4.72 1.22 -1.84
CA THR A 122 4.25 -0.16 -1.65
C THR A 122 3.46 -0.34 -0.36
N MET A 123 3.88 0.29 0.74
CA MET A 123 3.12 0.27 2.00
C MET A 123 1.76 0.98 1.87
N GLN A 124 1.72 2.09 1.14
CA GLN A 124 0.48 2.81 0.88
C GLN A 124 -0.45 1.98 0.00
N LEU A 125 0.06 1.37 -1.08
CA LEU A 125 -0.71 0.48 -1.94
C LEU A 125 -1.25 -0.73 -1.17
N ALA A 126 -0.43 -1.38 -0.35
CA ALA A 126 -0.88 -2.48 0.50
C ALA A 126 -2.05 -2.06 1.41
N GLY A 127 -2.03 -0.82 1.91
CA GLY A 127 -3.14 -0.26 2.68
C GLY A 127 -4.40 0.03 1.86
N LEU A 128 -4.27 0.30 0.55
CA LEU A 128 -5.42 0.50 -0.35
C LEU A 128 -6.04 -0.83 -0.79
N LEU A 129 -5.26 -1.89 -0.86
CA LEU A 129 -5.71 -3.22 -1.23
C LEU A 129 -6.39 -3.98 -0.09
N ASP A 130 -6.17 -3.56 1.16
CA ASP A 130 -6.76 -4.16 2.35
C ASP A 130 -8.05 -3.41 2.73
N GLU A 131 -9.19 -4.09 2.65
CA GLU A 131 -10.50 -3.49 2.94
C GLU A 131 -10.64 -3.03 4.39
N ASP A 132 -10.07 -3.78 5.34
CA ASP A 132 -10.13 -3.44 6.76
C ASP A 132 -9.33 -2.15 7.04
N TRP A 133 -8.21 -1.96 6.35
CA TRP A 133 -7.40 -0.75 6.50
C TRP A 133 -7.95 0.44 5.74
N ARG A 134 -8.62 0.21 4.61
CA ARG A 134 -9.28 1.26 3.82
C ARG A 134 -10.46 1.87 4.58
N ASN A 135 -11.20 1.03 5.30
CA ASN A 135 -12.39 1.44 6.05
C ASN A 135 -12.09 1.97 7.47
N ALA A 136 -10.85 1.82 7.96
CA ALA A 136 -10.45 2.32 9.26
C ALA A 136 -10.35 3.86 9.25
N ALA A 137 -11.38 4.52 9.76
CA ALA A 137 -11.35 5.96 9.98
C ALA A 137 -10.44 6.30 11.16
N GLY A 138 -9.39 7.12 10.93
CA GLY A 138 -8.57 7.67 12.00
C GLY A 138 -7.06 7.52 11.83
N ARG A 139 -6.29 7.91 12.86
CA ARG A 139 -4.84 7.75 12.89
C ARG A 139 -4.47 6.27 12.91
N ARG A 140 -3.70 5.84 11.92
CA ARG A 140 -3.18 4.47 11.83
C ARG A 140 -2.37 4.12 13.08
N SER A 141 -2.72 3.02 13.76
CA SER A 141 -1.97 2.51 14.90
C SER A 141 -0.59 2.00 14.48
N LEU A 142 0.35 1.90 15.44
CA LEU A 142 1.67 1.29 15.17
C LEU A 142 1.53 -0.15 14.66
N GLY A 143 0.56 -0.91 15.16
CA GLY A 143 0.25 -2.26 14.70
C GLY A 143 -0.16 -2.29 13.23
N GLN A 144 -1.02 -1.38 12.77
CA GLN A 144 -1.41 -1.25 11.37
C GLN A 144 -0.21 -0.92 10.47
N LYS A 145 0.70 -0.05 10.91
CA LYS A 145 1.92 0.26 10.16
C LYS A 145 2.84 -0.96 10.00
N LEU A 146 2.98 -1.77 11.05
CA LEU A 146 3.74 -3.02 10.98
C LEU A 146 3.08 -4.02 10.03
N GLY A 147 1.75 -4.15 10.08
CA GLY A 147 0.99 -4.97 9.13
C GLY A 147 1.20 -4.52 7.67
N GLN A 148 1.12 -3.22 7.41
CA GLN A 148 1.39 -2.65 6.09
C GLN A 148 2.83 -2.93 5.61
N ALA A 149 3.82 -2.89 6.49
CA ALA A 149 5.20 -3.21 6.15
C ALA A 149 5.36 -4.69 5.75
N VAL A 150 4.71 -5.60 6.47
CA VAL A 150 4.69 -7.03 6.12
C VAL A 150 3.96 -7.27 4.80
N ALA A 151 2.79 -6.66 4.61
CA ALA A 151 2.02 -6.76 3.37
C ALA A 151 2.80 -6.17 2.17
N ALA A 152 3.47 -5.03 2.34
CA ALA A 152 4.32 -4.42 1.32
C ALA A 152 5.47 -5.34 0.90
N THR A 153 6.14 -5.98 1.87
CA THR A 153 7.22 -6.93 1.56
C THR A 153 6.71 -8.16 0.79
N ARG A 154 5.48 -8.61 1.07
CA ARG A 154 4.84 -9.70 0.32
C ARG A 154 4.45 -9.28 -1.08
N LEU A 155 3.88 -8.08 -1.21
CA LEU A 155 3.49 -7.52 -2.49
C LEU A 155 4.70 -7.45 -3.44
N GLU A 156 5.84 -6.98 -2.96
CA GLU A 156 7.09 -6.89 -3.73
C GLU A 156 7.70 -8.24 -4.12
N ARG A 157 7.30 -9.32 -3.46
CA ARG A 157 7.70 -10.67 -3.85
C ARG A 157 6.86 -11.25 -4.98
N SER A 158 5.64 -10.73 -5.16
CA SER A 158 4.66 -11.25 -6.12
C SER A 158 4.41 -10.30 -7.30
N TRP A 159 4.63 -9.00 -7.13
CA TRP A 159 4.41 -7.99 -8.15
C TRP A 159 5.72 -7.35 -8.57
N ARG A 160 5.80 -6.90 -9.83
CA ARG A 160 6.91 -6.10 -10.32
C ARG A 160 6.77 -4.65 -9.81
N LYS A 161 7.88 -3.95 -9.69
CA LYS A 161 7.89 -2.52 -9.32
C LYS A 161 6.98 -1.66 -10.17
N ASP A 162 6.99 -1.89 -11.47
CA ASP A 162 6.16 -1.14 -12.42
C ASP A 162 4.67 -1.45 -12.23
N ASP A 163 4.30 -2.70 -11.91
CA ASP A 163 2.92 -3.09 -11.60
C ASP A 163 2.43 -2.41 -10.32
N ILE A 164 3.30 -2.31 -9.30
CA ILE A 164 3.02 -1.60 -8.05
C ILE A 164 2.80 -0.11 -8.29
N LEU A 165 3.68 0.52 -9.07
CA LEU A 165 3.58 1.95 -9.37
C LEU A 165 2.34 2.26 -10.22
N GLU A 166 2.02 1.42 -11.20
CA GLU A 166 0.82 1.54 -12.02
C GLU A 166 -0.44 1.43 -11.16
N ALA A 167 -0.54 0.38 -10.34
CA ALA A 167 -1.67 0.20 -9.46
C ALA A 167 -1.83 1.35 -8.44
N TYR A 168 -0.72 1.81 -7.88
CA TYR A 168 -0.75 2.95 -6.96
C TYR A 168 -1.32 4.21 -7.61
N LEU A 169 -0.84 4.57 -8.79
CA LEU A 169 -1.32 5.74 -9.55
C LEU A 169 -2.82 5.67 -9.88
N ASN A 170 -3.36 4.46 -10.08
CA ASN A 170 -4.76 4.26 -10.43
C ASN A 170 -5.68 4.15 -9.19
N LEU A 171 -5.15 3.75 -8.03
CA LEU A 171 -5.95 3.48 -6.83
C LEU A 171 -5.85 4.57 -5.77
N VAL A 172 -4.76 5.36 -5.76
CA VAL A 172 -4.60 6.43 -4.76
C VAL A 172 -5.65 7.53 -4.98
N PRO A 173 -6.35 7.97 -3.92
CA PRO A 173 -7.27 9.10 -4.03
C PRO A 173 -6.45 10.41 -4.08
N PHE A 174 -6.61 11.17 -5.15
CA PHE A 174 -6.06 12.52 -5.34
C PHE A 174 -7.11 13.60 -5.04
#